data_c08edb3ec659db3ed7c94b6e97dff575
#
_entry.id   c08edb3ec659db3ed7c94b6e97dff575
#
_cell.length_a   1.000
_cell.length_b   1.000
_cell.length_c   1.000
_cell.angle_alpha   90.00
_cell.angle_beta   90.00
_cell.angle_gamma   90.00
#
_symmetry.space_group_name_H-M   'P 1'
#
loop_
_entity.id
_entity.type
_entity.pdbx_description
1 polymer ?
#
loop_
_entity_poly.entity_id
_entity_poly.type
_entity_poly.pdbx_seq_one_letter_code
_entity_poly.pdbx_strand_id
1 'polypeptide(L)'
;MYYLDTTYSQLLDMGVKPTIVLVFRGKASLFITKNDKYIKAEYRKQRLEMKGWIEQFNELGFTIEQCYLAAKAYKIDTKDFLRQVKIVANGYISLVGYQSQGYAFLPMD
;
A
#
# COMPACT_ATOMS: atom_id res chain seq x y z
N MET A 1 6.94 -5.69 -3.26
CA MET A 1 5.70 -6.47 -3.08
C MET A 1 5.88 -7.98 -3.17
N TYR A 2 6.81 -8.42 -3.99
CA TYR A 2 7.16 -9.85 -4.05
C TYR A 2 7.54 -10.41 -2.67
N TYR A 3 8.37 -9.70 -1.92
CA TYR A 3 8.82 -10.18 -0.61
C TYR A 3 7.68 -10.20 0.41
N LEU A 4 6.72 -9.30 0.30
CA LEU A 4 5.55 -9.33 1.16
C LEU A 4 4.69 -10.56 0.86
N ASP A 5 4.46 -10.86 -0.41
CA ASP A 5 3.71 -12.04 -0.83
C ASP A 5 4.39 -13.32 -0.33
N THR A 6 5.71 -13.43 -0.51
CA THR A 6 6.49 -14.57 -0.04
C THR A 6 6.42 -14.72 1.47
N THR A 7 6.58 -13.61 2.20
CA THR A 7 6.51 -13.62 3.67
C THR A 7 5.14 -14.06 4.17
N TYR A 8 4.08 -13.55 3.54
CA TYR A 8 2.72 -13.93 3.89
C TYR A 8 2.52 -15.44 3.69
N SER A 9 2.94 -15.98 2.54
CA SER A 9 2.82 -17.41 2.24
C SER A 9 3.59 -18.25 3.24
N GLN A 10 4.81 -17.84 3.61
CA GLN A 10 5.62 -18.56 4.60
C GLN A 10 4.98 -18.54 5.98
N LEU A 11 4.38 -17.43 6.40
CA LEU A 11 3.67 -17.36 7.66
C LEU A 11 2.48 -18.31 7.68
N LEU A 12 1.73 -18.38 6.59
CA LEU A 12 0.61 -19.33 6.47
C LEU A 12 1.10 -20.78 6.59
N ASP A 13 2.23 -21.11 5.94
CA ASP A 13 2.83 -22.44 6.00
C ASP A 13 3.26 -22.81 7.43
N MET A 14 3.61 -21.81 8.22
CA MET A 14 3.98 -21.98 9.63
C MET A 14 2.77 -22.02 10.56
N GLY A 15 1.56 -21.97 10.02
CA GLY A 15 0.32 -21.95 10.81
C GLY A 15 -0.05 -20.59 11.37
N VAL A 16 0.60 -19.52 10.91
CA VAL A 16 0.32 -18.15 11.36
C VAL A 16 -0.53 -17.45 10.29
N LYS A 17 -1.68 -16.91 10.70
CA LYS A 17 -2.53 -16.11 9.81
C LYS A 17 -2.44 -14.64 10.23
N PRO A 18 -1.55 -13.85 9.62
CA PRO A 18 -1.37 -12.46 10.03
C PRO A 18 -2.49 -11.57 9.51
N THR A 19 -2.80 -10.53 10.27
CA THR A 19 -3.58 -9.39 9.79
C THR A 19 -2.60 -8.36 9.25
N ILE A 20 -2.74 -7.97 7.99
CA ILE A 20 -1.77 -7.09 7.33
C ILE A 20 -2.42 -5.78 6.92
N VAL A 21 -1.74 -4.69 7.27
CA VAL A 21 -2.09 -3.34 6.85
C VAL A 21 -0.91 -2.77 6.08
N LEU A 22 -1.15 -2.30 4.86
CA LEU A 22 -0.17 -1.60 4.04
C LEU A 22 -0.44 -0.11 4.10
N VAL A 23 0.55 0.68 4.47
CA VAL A 23 0.43 2.14 4.49
C VAL A 23 1.37 2.71 3.44
N PHE A 24 0.80 3.30 2.40
CA PHE A 24 1.56 3.93 1.32
C PHE A 24 1.78 5.41 1.60
N ARG A 25 3.02 5.84 1.42
CA ARG A 25 3.44 7.23 1.55
C ARG A 25 4.66 7.47 0.67
N GLY A 26 5.10 8.73 0.54
CA GLY A 26 6.25 9.07 -0.28
C GLY A 26 6.01 8.74 -1.75
N LYS A 27 7.08 8.45 -2.47
CA LYS A 27 7.02 8.19 -3.92
C LYS A 27 6.18 6.99 -4.30
N ALA A 28 6.01 6.02 -3.40
CA ALA A 28 5.18 4.85 -3.65
C ALA A 28 3.72 5.24 -3.95
N SER A 29 3.28 6.39 -3.44
CA SER A 29 1.95 6.92 -3.69
C SER A 29 1.64 7.10 -5.18
N LEU A 30 2.66 7.40 -5.98
CA LEU A 30 2.52 7.62 -7.43
C LEU A 30 2.12 6.36 -8.19
N PHE A 31 2.37 5.19 -7.61
CA PHE A 31 2.20 3.90 -8.28
C PHE A 31 0.89 3.20 -7.96
N ILE A 32 0.07 3.75 -7.07
CA ILE A 32 -1.21 3.14 -6.69
C ILE A 32 -2.41 3.99 -7.16
N THR A 33 -2.23 4.68 -8.27
CA THR A 33 -3.27 5.47 -8.93
C THR A 33 -3.89 4.70 -10.09
N LYS A 34 -5.05 5.18 -10.57
CA LYS A 34 -5.83 4.54 -11.64
C LYS A 34 -5.23 4.77 -13.04
N ASN A 35 -4.36 5.75 -13.20
CA ASN A 35 -3.88 6.17 -14.51
C ASN A 35 -2.40 6.58 -14.47
N ASP A 36 -1.83 6.90 -15.62
CA ASP A 36 -0.40 7.17 -15.78
C ASP A 36 -0.03 8.64 -15.65
N LYS A 37 -0.98 9.55 -15.34
CA LYS A 37 -0.71 10.99 -15.39
C LYS A 37 0.28 11.50 -14.32
N TYR A 38 0.51 10.71 -13.28
CA TYR A 38 1.39 11.10 -12.17
C TYR A 38 2.80 10.54 -12.29
N ILE A 39 3.06 9.67 -13.28
CA ILE A 39 4.35 9.03 -13.48
C ILE A 39 4.87 9.28 -14.88
N LYS A 40 6.19 9.10 -15.07
CA LYS A 40 6.79 9.09 -16.39
C LYS A 40 6.40 7.81 -17.13
N ALA A 41 6.31 7.88 -18.45
CA ALA A 41 5.94 6.75 -19.31
C ALA A 41 6.81 5.51 -19.06
N GLU A 42 8.09 5.70 -18.73
CA GLU A 42 9.02 4.61 -18.45
C GLU A 42 8.65 3.79 -17.20
N TYR A 43 7.82 4.34 -16.32
CA TYR A 43 7.37 3.64 -15.10
C TYR A 43 5.99 3.01 -15.20
N ARG A 44 5.38 3.07 -16.39
CA ARG A 44 4.04 2.51 -16.59
C ARG A 44 3.95 1.04 -16.23
N LYS A 45 4.98 0.27 -16.60
CA LYS A 45 5.01 -1.18 -16.31
C LYS A 45 4.96 -1.43 -14.80
N GLN A 46 5.76 -0.68 -14.05
CA GLN A 46 5.81 -0.79 -12.60
C GLN A 46 4.46 -0.43 -11.96
N ARG A 47 3.79 0.61 -12.47
CA ARG A 47 2.46 0.97 -11.97
C ARG A 47 1.45 -0.14 -12.21
N LEU A 48 1.47 -0.76 -13.41
CA LEU A 48 0.56 -1.87 -13.71
C LEU A 48 0.85 -3.09 -12.86
N GLU A 49 2.11 -3.39 -12.59
CA GLU A 49 2.49 -4.47 -11.68
C GLU A 49 1.99 -4.19 -10.26
N MET A 50 2.16 -2.96 -9.79
CA MET A 50 1.68 -2.58 -8.46
C MET A 50 0.16 -2.70 -8.37
N LYS A 51 -0.57 -2.29 -9.41
CA LYS A 51 -2.02 -2.45 -9.46
C LYS A 51 -2.41 -3.91 -9.29
N GLY A 52 -1.71 -4.82 -9.94
CA GLY A 52 -1.96 -6.26 -9.80
C GLY A 52 -1.74 -6.75 -8.37
N TRP A 53 -0.66 -6.31 -7.72
CA TRP A 53 -0.40 -6.63 -6.32
C TRP A 53 -1.49 -6.09 -5.39
N ILE A 54 -1.92 -4.85 -5.59
CA ILE A 54 -2.98 -4.23 -4.77
C ILE A 54 -4.28 -5.03 -4.90
N GLU A 55 -4.66 -5.43 -6.10
CA GLU A 55 -5.85 -6.24 -6.32
C GLU A 55 -5.75 -7.58 -5.59
N GLN A 56 -4.61 -8.25 -5.69
CA GLN A 56 -4.36 -9.53 -5.02
C GLN A 56 -4.42 -9.39 -3.49
N PHE A 57 -3.73 -8.40 -2.94
CA PHE A 57 -3.70 -8.19 -1.49
C PHE A 57 -5.08 -7.81 -0.96
N ASN A 58 -5.84 -7.04 -1.71
CA ASN A 58 -7.21 -6.71 -1.35
C ASN A 58 -8.08 -7.98 -1.26
N GLU A 59 -7.93 -8.90 -2.21
CA GLU A 59 -8.64 -10.17 -2.20
C GLU A 59 -8.24 -11.04 -1.00
N LEU A 60 -7.00 -10.95 -0.56
CA LEU A 60 -6.51 -11.66 0.63
C LEU A 60 -6.98 -11.02 1.95
N GLY A 61 -7.70 -9.90 1.87
CA GLY A 61 -8.23 -9.21 3.05
C GLY A 61 -7.27 -8.21 3.69
N PHE A 62 -6.18 -7.85 3.02
CA PHE A 62 -5.27 -6.82 3.52
C PHE A 62 -5.96 -5.46 3.48
N THR A 63 -5.71 -4.65 4.50
CA THR A 63 -6.11 -3.24 4.49
C THR A 63 -5.02 -2.44 3.80
N ILE A 64 -5.42 -1.60 2.83
CA ILE A 64 -4.47 -0.80 2.05
C ILE A 64 -4.81 0.66 2.25
N GLU A 65 -3.88 1.41 2.82
CA GLU A 65 -4.07 2.82 3.18
C GLU A 65 -3.09 3.71 2.42
N GLN A 66 -3.56 4.89 2.04
CA GLN A 66 -2.73 5.95 1.46
C GLN A 66 -2.73 7.15 2.38
N CYS A 67 -1.55 7.65 2.70
CA CYS A 67 -1.37 8.87 3.48
C CYS A 67 -1.83 10.09 2.67
N TYR A 68 -2.80 10.84 3.22
CA TYR A 68 -3.29 12.06 2.56
C TYR A 68 -2.21 13.13 2.45
N LEU A 69 -1.35 13.26 3.45
CA LEU A 69 -0.26 14.24 3.41
C LEU A 69 0.70 13.96 2.25
N ALA A 70 1.00 12.69 1.98
CA ALA A 70 1.83 12.31 0.84
C ALA A 70 1.11 12.60 -0.48
N ALA A 71 -0.18 12.28 -0.56
CA ALA A 71 -0.98 12.60 -1.76
C ALA A 71 -0.95 14.09 -2.05
N LYS A 72 -1.13 14.92 -1.02
CA LYS A 72 -1.08 16.37 -1.14
C LYS A 72 0.29 16.85 -1.59
N ALA A 73 1.35 16.30 -1.00
CA ALA A 73 2.74 16.69 -1.33
C ALA A 73 3.07 16.39 -2.80
N TYR A 74 2.58 15.28 -3.34
CA TYR A 74 2.79 14.89 -4.73
C TYR A 74 1.68 15.37 -5.66
N LYS A 75 0.76 16.19 -5.16
CA LYS A 75 -0.34 16.78 -5.94
C LYS A 75 -1.21 15.74 -6.63
N ILE A 76 -1.47 14.64 -5.93
CA ILE A 76 -2.34 13.57 -6.41
C ILE A 76 -3.76 13.82 -5.91
N ASP A 77 -4.73 13.88 -6.83
CA ASP A 77 -6.14 13.96 -6.47
C ASP A 77 -6.55 12.62 -5.82
N THR A 78 -7.17 12.68 -4.66
CA THR A 78 -7.53 11.47 -3.90
C THR A 78 -8.47 10.54 -4.66
N LYS A 79 -9.31 11.08 -5.54
CA LYS A 79 -10.22 10.27 -6.38
C LYS A 79 -9.48 9.47 -7.46
N ASP A 80 -8.22 9.78 -7.71
CA ASP A 80 -7.41 9.08 -8.72
C ASP A 80 -6.69 7.85 -8.16
N PHE A 81 -6.78 7.58 -6.86
CA PHE A 81 -6.25 6.35 -6.30
C PHE A 81 -7.11 5.15 -6.66
N LEU A 82 -6.50 3.96 -6.67
CA LEU A 82 -7.22 2.71 -6.89
C LEU A 82 -8.33 2.58 -5.84
N ARG A 83 -9.49 2.01 -6.24
CA ARG A 83 -10.66 1.89 -5.38
C ARG A 83 -10.44 1.08 -4.11
N GLN A 84 -9.46 0.15 -4.15
CA GLN A 84 -9.12 -0.70 -3.00
C GLN A 84 -8.38 0.07 -1.91
N VAL A 85 -7.92 1.26 -2.21
CA VAL A 85 -7.09 2.05 -1.32
C VAL A 85 -7.95 2.98 -0.47
N LYS A 86 -7.74 2.93 0.85
CA LYS A 86 -8.40 3.80 1.81
C LYS A 86 -7.50 5.01 2.09
N ILE A 87 -8.06 6.21 1.98
CA ILE A 87 -7.32 7.43 2.29
C ILE A 87 -7.37 7.66 3.80
N VAL A 88 -6.20 7.84 4.43
CA VAL A 88 -6.09 8.21 5.84
C VAL A 88 -5.44 9.59 5.96
N ALA A 89 -5.81 10.35 6.96
CA ALA A 89 -5.36 11.74 7.11
C ALA A 89 -3.84 11.85 7.24
N ASN A 90 -3.22 10.94 7.97
CA ASN A 90 -1.78 10.94 8.21
C ASN A 90 -1.30 9.51 8.43
N GLY A 91 -0.47 9.00 7.49
CA GLY A 91 0.04 7.65 7.56
C GLY A 91 0.91 7.37 8.78
N TYR A 92 1.61 8.38 9.30
CA TYR A 92 2.40 8.22 10.52
C TYR A 92 1.51 7.95 11.73
N ILE A 93 0.37 8.63 11.81
CA ILE A 93 -0.60 8.39 12.90
C ILE A 93 -1.17 6.98 12.79
N SER A 94 -1.50 6.53 11.58
CA SER A 94 -1.95 5.16 11.35
C SER A 94 -0.93 4.15 11.83
N LEU A 95 0.35 4.32 11.47
CA LEU A 95 1.43 3.41 11.88
C LEU A 95 1.57 3.36 13.40
N VAL A 96 1.56 4.51 14.06
CA VAL A 96 1.63 4.57 15.53
C VAL A 96 0.43 3.87 16.14
N GLY A 97 -0.76 4.10 15.61
CA GLY A 97 -1.99 3.49 16.10
C GLY A 97 -1.96 1.97 16.01
N TYR A 98 -1.54 1.43 14.85
CA TYR A 98 -1.43 -0.02 14.68
C TYR A 98 -0.39 -0.62 15.59
N GLN A 99 0.78 0.00 15.74
CA GLN A 99 1.81 -0.48 16.68
C GLN A 99 1.32 -0.49 18.11
N SER A 100 0.54 0.52 18.52
CA SER A 100 -0.07 0.57 19.84
C SER A 100 -1.06 -0.57 20.07
N GLN A 101 -1.62 -1.13 19.01
CA GLN A 101 -2.52 -2.28 19.06
C GLN A 101 -1.80 -3.62 18.99
N GLY A 102 -0.47 -3.60 18.98
CA GLY A 102 0.33 -4.83 18.97
C GLY A 102 0.81 -5.26 17.57
N TYR A 103 0.61 -4.45 16.54
CA TYR A 103 1.11 -4.76 15.20
C TYR A 103 2.63 -4.57 15.16
N ALA A 104 3.32 -5.50 14.50
CA ALA A 104 4.74 -5.34 14.19
C ALA A 104 4.89 -4.46 12.95
N PHE A 105 5.96 -3.67 12.91
CA PHE A 105 6.25 -2.79 11.78
C PHE A 105 7.33 -3.39 10.90
N LEU A 106 7.03 -3.51 9.58
CA LEU A 106 7.99 -3.92 8.57
C LEU A 106 8.17 -2.78 7.57
N PRO A 107 9.31 -2.06 7.62
CA PRO A 107 9.57 -1.02 6.62
C PRO A 107 9.83 -1.67 5.27
N MET A 108 9.25 -1.09 4.21
CA MET A 108 9.41 -1.56 2.83
C MET A 108 10.00 -0.43 2.00
N ASP A 109 11.13 -0.66 1.42
CA ASP A 109 11.80 0.33 0.55
C ASP A 109 11.37 0.19 -0.90
#